data_704d1fff6b4b83ff96dfedbbc5eef32d
#
_entry.id   704d1fff6b4b83ff96dfedbbc5eef32d
#
_cell.length_a   1.000
_cell.length_b   1.000
_cell.length_c   1.000
_cell.angle_alpha   90.00
_cell.angle_beta   90.00
_cell.angle_gamma   90.00
#
_symmetry.space_group_name_H-M   'P 1'
#
loop_
_entity.id
_entity.type
_entity.pdbx_description
1 polymer ?
#
loop_
_entity_poly.entity_id
_entity_poly.type
_entity_poly.pdbx_seq_one_letter_code
_entity_poly.pdbx_strand_id
1 'polypeptide(L)'
;MRALDGPADLAALQPLYEQTDGPSFGFLQSFLLQDHCRAWCLIRGEQPVAAIWYQCIAEQAEMIDLRVLDAERRQGFGRQLLWASLTALEGIKTVDLEVRASNASARALYESLGFWEAGTRPDYYAATTGREDAVLMSLSLNHSDDHL
;
A
#
# COMPACT_ATOMS: atom_id res chain seq x y z
N MET A 1 11.83 3.00 8.63
CA MET A 1 10.81 3.56 7.71
C MET A 1 11.01 5.04 7.57
N ARG A 2 10.90 5.55 6.36
CA ARG A 2 11.09 6.97 6.11
C ARG A 2 9.95 7.50 5.25
N ALA A 3 9.40 8.66 5.61
CA ALA A 3 8.38 9.32 4.80
C ALA A 3 8.98 9.82 3.50
N LEU A 4 8.19 9.71 2.42
CA LEU A 4 8.58 10.25 1.13
C LEU A 4 8.19 11.73 1.08
N ASP A 5 9.11 12.58 0.59
CA ASP A 5 8.94 14.01 0.70
C ASP A 5 9.13 14.76 -0.62
N GLY A 6 9.87 14.25 -1.57
CA GLY A 6 10.12 15.01 -2.77
C GLY A 6 10.76 14.24 -3.89
N PRO A 7 11.13 14.93 -4.99
CA PRO A 7 11.62 14.28 -6.20
C PRO A 7 12.87 13.40 -6.00
N ALA A 8 13.73 13.75 -5.06
CA ALA A 8 14.92 12.95 -4.80
C ALA A 8 14.55 11.57 -4.24
N ASP A 9 13.53 11.51 -3.39
CA ASP A 9 13.04 10.24 -2.88
C ASP A 9 12.43 9.39 -3.99
N LEU A 10 11.69 10.03 -4.89
CA LEU A 10 11.10 9.33 -6.03
C LEU A 10 12.15 8.70 -6.93
N ALA A 11 13.22 9.41 -7.23
CA ALA A 11 14.26 8.88 -8.10
C ALA A 11 14.85 7.58 -7.53
N ALA A 12 15.01 7.52 -6.21
CA ALA A 12 15.54 6.33 -5.55
C ALA A 12 14.59 5.15 -5.61
N LEU A 13 13.28 5.39 -5.78
CA LEU A 13 12.28 4.34 -5.83
C LEU A 13 12.12 3.70 -7.21
N GLN A 14 12.72 4.28 -8.24
CA GLN A 14 12.48 3.83 -9.61
C GLN A 14 12.68 2.32 -9.82
N PRO A 15 13.70 1.67 -9.24
CA PRO A 15 13.84 0.22 -9.39
C PRO A 15 12.65 -0.61 -8.93
N LEU A 16 11.88 -0.10 -7.97
CA LEU A 16 10.68 -0.78 -7.49
C LEU A 16 9.57 -0.83 -8.53
N TYR A 17 9.61 0.09 -9.50
CA TYR A 17 8.52 0.28 -10.47
C TYR A 17 8.92 -0.08 -11.90
N GLU A 18 9.98 -0.82 -12.05
CA GLU A 18 10.37 -1.35 -13.35
C GLU A 18 9.48 -2.50 -13.79
N GLN A 19 8.72 -3.07 -12.88
CA GLN A 19 7.73 -4.09 -13.18
C GLN A 19 6.38 -3.48 -13.43
N THR A 20 5.52 -4.22 -14.12
CA THR A 20 4.37 -3.63 -14.79
C THR A 20 3.06 -3.67 -14.05
N ASP A 21 2.98 -4.32 -12.89
CA ASP A 21 1.73 -4.40 -12.14
C ASP A 21 1.52 -3.17 -11.28
N GLY A 22 0.26 -2.74 -11.19
CA GLY A 22 -0.13 -1.63 -10.34
C GLY A 22 0.06 -0.27 -10.99
N PRO A 23 0.02 0.81 -10.19
CA PRO A 23 0.15 2.16 -10.71
C PRO A 23 1.50 2.40 -11.37
N SER A 24 1.52 3.24 -12.39
CA SER A 24 2.76 3.61 -13.05
C SER A 24 3.57 4.55 -12.18
N PHE A 25 4.87 4.58 -12.42
CA PHE A 25 5.74 5.52 -11.72
C PHE A 25 5.33 6.97 -11.99
N GLY A 26 4.92 7.27 -13.22
CA GLY A 26 4.44 8.61 -13.57
C GLY A 26 3.21 9.03 -12.78
N PHE A 27 2.28 8.09 -12.57
CA PHE A 27 1.12 8.35 -11.73
C PHE A 27 1.55 8.69 -10.29
N LEU A 28 2.47 7.91 -9.74
CA LEU A 28 2.91 8.10 -8.36
C LEU A 28 3.71 9.40 -8.21
N GLN A 29 4.46 9.81 -9.23
CA GLN A 29 5.15 11.11 -9.23
C GLN A 29 4.14 12.26 -9.08
N SER A 30 3.07 12.22 -9.86
CA SER A 30 2.01 13.22 -9.75
C SER A 30 1.27 13.14 -8.44
N PHE A 31 1.04 11.92 -7.96
CA PHE A 31 0.31 11.69 -6.73
C PHE A 31 1.04 12.26 -5.51
N LEU A 32 2.36 12.13 -5.46
CA LEU A 32 3.15 12.62 -4.34
C LEU A 32 3.01 14.14 -4.13
N LEU A 33 2.72 14.86 -5.21
CA LEU A 33 2.58 16.31 -5.14
C LEU A 33 1.22 16.76 -4.59
N GLN A 34 0.30 15.83 -4.38
CA GLN A 34 -1.04 16.15 -3.89
C GLN A 34 -1.09 16.13 -2.37
N ASP A 35 -1.94 16.99 -1.81
CA ASP A 35 -2.07 17.13 -0.37
C ASP A 35 -2.61 15.87 0.31
N HIS A 36 -3.29 15.02 -0.45
CA HIS A 36 -3.91 13.80 0.10
C HIS A 36 -2.96 12.61 0.16
N CYS A 37 -1.76 12.75 -0.37
CA CYS A 37 -0.81 11.65 -0.43
C CYS A 37 -0.02 11.54 0.86
N ARG A 38 0.03 10.33 1.41
CA ARG A 38 0.99 9.98 2.45
C ARG A 38 1.70 8.71 2.00
N ALA A 39 3.01 8.74 1.98
CA ALA A 39 3.79 7.64 1.46
C ALA A 39 5.07 7.45 2.27
N TRP A 40 5.50 6.21 2.38
CA TRP A 40 6.70 5.85 3.10
C TRP A 40 7.49 4.83 2.32
N CYS A 41 8.78 4.77 2.58
CA CYS A 41 9.62 3.69 2.09
C CYS A 41 10.39 3.05 3.23
N LEU A 42 10.82 1.83 2.99
CA LEU A 42 11.70 1.09 3.89
C LEU A 42 13.06 1.04 3.23
N ILE A 43 14.06 1.54 3.94
CA ILE A 43 15.44 1.60 3.45
C ILE A 43 16.25 0.50 4.10
N ARG A 44 17.02 -0.21 3.31
CA ARG A 44 17.97 -1.18 3.81
C ARG A 44 19.34 -0.87 3.21
N GLY A 45 20.29 -0.55 4.07
CA GLY A 45 21.52 0.05 3.61
C GLY A 45 21.20 1.44 3.06
N GLU A 46 21.54 1.69 1.81
CA GLU A 46 21.22 2.97 1.17
C GLU A 46 20.14 2.81 0.10
N GLN A 47 19.48 1.63 0.04
CA GLN A 47 18.54 1.32 -1.01
C GLN A 47 17.13 1.15 -0.47
N PRO A 48 16.14 1.80 -1.09
CA PRO A 48 14.74 1.50 -0.81
C PRO A 48 14.42 0.08 -1.26
N VAL A 49 13.85 -0.71 -0.35
CA VAL A 49 13.46 -2.10 -0.63
C VAL A 49 11.96 -2.28 -0.68
N ALA A 50 11.20 -1.31 -0.20
CA ALA A 50 9.74 -1.35 -0.25
C ALA A 50 9.19 0.07 -0.18
N ALA A 51 7.99 0.27 -0.73
CA ALA A 51 7.29 1.55 -0.66
C ALA A 51 5.80 1.32 -0.51
N ILE A 52 5.13 2.21 0.21
CA ILE A 52 3.69 2.15 0.43
C ILE A 52 3.10 3.55 0.26
N TRP A 53 1.92 3.61 -0.37
CA TRP A 53 1.27 4.86 -0.74
C TRP A 53 -0.18 4.83 -0.31
N TYR A 54 -0.62 5.92 0.32
CA TYR A 54 -2.01 6.09 0.74
C TYR A 54 -2.58 7.38 0.21
N GLN A 55 -3.86 7.36 -0.12
CA GLN A 55 -4.66 8.57 -0.32
C GLN A 55 -5.49 8.78 0.93
N CYS A 56 -5.33 9.93 1.58
CA CYS A 56 -6.01 10.21 2.85
C CYS A 56 -6.96 11.38 2.67
N ILE A 57 -8.25 11.12 2.91
CA ILE A 57 -9.30 12.13 2.84
C ILE A 57 -10.12 12.04 4.10
N ALA A 58 -10.21 13.14 4.85
CA ALA A 58 -10.88 13.18 6.16
C ALA A 58 -10.25 12.12 7.07
N GLU A 59 -11.02 11.20 7.60
CA GLU A 59 -10.55 10.18 8.54
C GLU A 59 -10.34 8.83 7.87
N GLN A 60 -10.32 8.81 6.55
CA GLN A 60 -10.23 7.58 5.78
C GLN A 60 -9.00 7.58 4.90
N ALA A 61 -8.31 6.45 4.83
CA ALA A 61 -7.19 6.24 3.93
C ALA A 61 -7.49 5.10 2.98
N GLU A 62 -7.04 5.24 1.76
CA GLU A 62 -7.03 4.15 0.79
C GLU A 62 -5.58 3.82 0.47
N MET A 63 -5.19 2.56 0.65
CA MET A 63 -3.86 2.13 0.22
C MET A 63 -3.86 2.00 -1.29
N ILE A 64 -3.05 2.81 -1.95
CA ILE A 64 -2.98 2.87 -3.40
C ILE A 64 -2.01 1.82 -3.94
N ASP A 65 -0.90 1.61 -3.26
CA ASP A 65 0.13 0.67 -3.70
C ASP A 65 1.02 0.26 -2.54
N LEU A 66 1.41 -0.99 -2.54
CA LEU A 66 2.45 -1.53 -1.66
C LEU A 66 3.36 -2.38 -2.52
N ARG A 67 4.63 -2.04 -2.56
CA ARG A 67 5.56 -2.72 -3.42
C ARG A 67 6.84 -3.07 -2.70
N VAL A 68 7.36 -4.26 -2.97
CA VAL A 68 8.63 -4.74 -2.44
C VAL A 68 9.52 -5.09 -3.62
N LEU A 69 10.79 -4.70 -3.53
CA LEU A 69 11.79 -5.04 -4.55
C LEU A 69 11.86 -6.57 -4.69
N ASP A 70 11.86 -7.07 -5.93
CA ASP A 70 11.78 -8.51 -6.18
C ASP A 70 12.85 -9.31 -5.46
N ALA A 71 14.08 -8.82 -5.48
CA ALA A 71 15.19 -9.49 -4.83
C ALA A 71 15.03 -9.58 -3.32
N GLU A 72 14.13 -8.77 -2.75
CA GLU A 72 13.94 -8.67 -1.31
C GLU A 72 12.60 -9.24 -0.85
N ARG A 73 11.88 -9.93 -1.73
CA ARG A 73 10.59 -10.54 -1.37
C ARG A 73 10.79 -11.69 -0.39
N ARG A 74 9.74 -12.01 0.35
CA ARG A 74 9.69 -13.09 1.33
C ARG A 74 10.58 -12.88 2.55
N GLN A 75 10.99 -11.64 2.80
CA GLN A 75 11.76 -11.29 3.99
C GLN A 75 10.91 -10.50 5.00
N GLY A 76 9.62 -10.37 4.75
CA GLY A 76 8.72 -9.68 5.66
C GLY A 76 8.74 -8.17 5.55
N PHE A 77 9.36 -7.60 4.52
CA PHE A 77 9.45 -6.14 4.37
C PHE A 77 8.09 -5.51 4.09
N GLY A 78 7.26 -6.15 3.27
CA GLY A 78 5.91 -5.65 3.02
C GLY A 78 5.08 -5.58 4.29
N ARG A 79 5.11 -6.62 5.10
CA ARG A 79 4.42 -6.66 6.38
C ARG A 79 4.97 -5.60 7.34
N GLN A 80 6.28 -5.47 7.42
CA GLN A 80 6.93 -4.49 8.28
C GLN A 80 6.52 -3.08 7.92
N LEU A 81 6.56 -2.74 6.64
CA LEU A 81 6.23 -1.42 6.15
C LEU A 81 4.74 -1.13 6.32
N LEU A 82 3.89 -2.09 6.01
CA LEU A 82 2.45 -1.94 6.19
C LEU A 82 2.12 -1.66 7.66
N TRP A 83 2.64 -2.49 8.56
CA TRP A 83 2.41 -2.31 10.00
C TRP A 83 2.90 -0.94 10.48
N ALA A 84 4.12 -0.56 10.12
CA ALA A 84 4.71 0.70 10.55
C ALA A 84 3.94 1.91 10.00
N SER A 85 3.51 1.84 8.73
CA SER A 85 2.76 2.93 8.13
C SER A 85 1.36 3.07 8.74
N LEU A 86 0.69 1.95 9.03
CA LEU A 86 -0.61 2.00 9.70
C LEU A 86 -0.51 2.68 11.06
N THR A 87 0.58 2.44 11.77
CA THR A 87 0.82 3.09 13.06
C THR A 87 1.11 4.59 12.88
N ALA A 88 1.72 4.97 11.76
CA ALA A 88 2.09 6.35 11.49
C ALA A 88 0.95 7.21 10.90
N LEU A 89 -0.15 6.59 10.49
CA LEU A 89 -1.30 7.32 9.93
C LEU A 89 -2.06 8.04 11.03
N GLU A 90 -1.82 9.33 11.16
CA GLU A 90 -2.49 10.15 12.16
C GLU A 90 -3.84 10.62 11.66
N GLY A 91 -4.84 10.59 12.53
CA GLY A 91 -6.18 11.08 12.23
C GLY A 91 -7.00 10.18 11.34
N ILE A 92 -6.51 9.00 11.03
CA ILE A 92 -7.20 8.05 10.15
C ILE A 92 -7.89 6.99 11.01
N LYS A 93 -9.17 6.74 10.74
CA LYS A 93 -9.96 5.73 11.46
C LYS A 93 -10.16 4.46 10.68
N THR A 94 -10.18 4.55 9.35
CA THR A 94 -10.37 3.37 8.51
C THR A 94 -9.38 3.38 7.35
N VAL A 95 -8.94 2.19 6.97
CA VAL A 95 -8.05 2.00 5.82
C VAL A 95 -8.69 0.97 4.91
N ASP A 96 -8.82 1.31 3.64
CA ASP A 96 -9.38 0.43 2.61
C ASP A 96 -8.32 0.11 1.58
N LEU A 97 -8.45 -1.03 0.93
CA LEU A 97 -7.61 -1.40 -0.20
C LEU A 97 -8.37 -2.32 -1.14
N GLU A 98 -7.86 -2.45 -2.36
CA GLU A 98 -8.34 -3.42 -3.33
C GLU A 98 -7.19 -4.36 -3.69
N VAL A 99 -7.52 -5.65 -3.83
CA VAL A 99 -6.52 -6.67 -4.16
C VAL A 99 -7.15 -7.65 -5.16
N ARG A 100 -6.33 -8.19 -6.08
CA ARG A 100 -6.81 -9.23 -6.99
C ARG A 100 -7.30 -10.43 -6.21
N ALA A 101 -8.42 -10.99 -6.63
CA ALA A 101 -8.98 -12.16 -5.96
C ALA A 101 -7.99 -13.32 -5.92
N SER A 102 -7.18 -13.45 -6.96
CA SER A 102 -6.19 -14.53 -7.07
C SER A 102 -4.94 -14.32 -6.23
N ASN A 103 -4.72 -13.12 -5.70
CA ASN A 103 -3.50 -12.81 -4.96
C ASN A 103 -3.62 -13.29 -3.51
N ALA A 104 -3.50 -14.61 -3.33
CA ALA A 104 -3.70 -15.23 -2.03
C ALA A 104 -2.68 -14.77 -0.99
N SER A 105 -1.43 -14.55 -1.40
CA SER A 105 -0.40 -14.15 -0.45
C SER A 105 -0.63 -12.73 0.07
N ALA A 106 -1.05 -11.80 -0.79
CA ALA A 106 -1.38 -10.45 -0.35
C ALA A 106 -2.60 -10.44 0.55
N ARG A 107 -3.65 -11.19 0.18
CA ARG A 107 -4.85 -11.30 1.01
C ARG A 107 -4.53 -11.85 2.39
N ALA A 108 -3.70 -12.88 2.47
CA ALA A 108 -3.28 -13.45 3.74
C ALA A 108 -2.49 -12.44 4.58
N LEU A 109 -1.63 -11.66 3.94
CA LEU A 109 -0.90 -10.60 4.63
C LEU A 109 -1.87 -9.60 5.27
N TYR A 110 -2.83 -9.11 4.49
CA TYR A 110 -3.78 -8.13 4.98
C TYR A 110 -4.64 -8.69 6.10
N GLU A 111 -5.14 -9.92 5.93
CA GLU A 111 -5.93 -10.58 6.96
C GLU A 111 -5.14 -10.75 8.26
N SER A 112 -3.84 -11.06 8.15
CA SER A 112 -2.99 -11.23 9.33
C SER A 112 -2.83 -9.94 10.14
N LEU A 113 -3.07 -8.79 9.52
CA LEU A 113 -2.99 -7.49 10.19
C LEU A 113 -4.36 -6.94 10.60
N GLY A 114 -5.42 -7.71 10.40
CA GLY A 114 -6.74 -7.34 10.85
C GLY A 114 -7.68 -6.81 9.79
N PHE A 115 -7.26 -6.76 8.52
CA PHE A 115 -8.17 -6.42 7.45
C PHE A 115 -9.20 -7.51 7.25
N TRP A 116 -10.42 -7.12 6.91
CA TRP A 116 -11.49 -8.06 6.57
C TRP A 116 -12.00 -7.77 5.17
N GLU A 117 -12.58 -8.80 4.55
CA GLU A 117 -13.18 -8.66 3.25
C GLU A 117 -14.50 -7.90 3.37
N ALA A 118 -14.57 -6.73 2.75
CA ALA A 118 -15.70 -5.82 2.85
C ALA A 118 -16.60 -5.87 1.62
N GLY A 119 -16.11 -6.41 0.50
CA GLY A 119 -16.89 -6.49 -0.71
C GLY A 119 -16.07 -7.02 -1.87
N THR A 120 -16.69 -7.03 -3.03
CA THR A 120 -16.08 -7.51 -4.26
C THR A 120 -16.49 -6.60 -5.40
N ARG A 121 -15.53 -6.30 -6.26
CA ARG A 121 -15.79 -5.57 -7.49
C ARG A 121 -15.58 -6.54 -8.64
N PRO A 122 -16.65 -7.04 -9.28
CA PRO A 122 -16.51 -8.09 -10.31
C PRO A 122 -15.81 -7.56 -11.56
N ASP A 123 -15.04 -8.45 -12.20
CA ASP A 123 -14.39 -8.21 -13.48
C ASP A 123 -13.56 -6.93 -13.52
N TYR A 124 -12.87 -6.61 -12.42
CA TYR A 124 -12.18 -5.33 -12.28
C TYR A 124 -10.78 -5.35 -12.90
N TYR A 125 -10.01 -6.41 -12.68
CA TYR A 125 -8.64 -6.50 -13.17
C TYR A 125 -8.56 -7.30 -14.46
N ALA A 126 -7.65 -6.91 -15.35
CA ALA A 126 -7.33 -7.72 -16.51
C ALA A 126 -6.60 -9.00 -16.06
N ALA A 127 -6.94 -10.12 -16.68
CA ALA A 127 -6.34 -11.42 -16.39
C ALA A 127 -6.01 -12.12 -17.71
N THR A 128 -5.19 -13.18 -17.63
CA THR A 128 -4.75 -13.93 -18.82
C THR A 128 -5.92 -14.50 -19.61
N THR A 129 -6.95 -14.96 -18.93
CA THR A 129 -8.11 -15.61 -19.55
C THR A 129 -9.39 -14.80 -19.40
N GLY A 130 -9.27 -13.46 -19.45
CA GLY A 130 -10.43 -12.58 -19.28
C GLY A 130 -10.17 -11.55 -18.20
N ARG A 131 -11.07 -11.46 -17.23
CA ARG A 131 -10.95 -10.49 -16.14
C ARG A 131 -11.15 -11.21 -14.82
N GLU A 132 -10.63 -10.63 -13.76
CA GLU A 132 -10.85 -11.17 -12.43
C GLU A 132 -11.36 -10.10 -11.48
N ASP A 133 -11.98 -10.54 -10.40
CA ASP A 133 -12.56 -9.66 -9.41
C ASP A 133 -11.51 -8.95 -8.57
N ALA A 134 -11.86 -7.77 -8.09
CA ALA A 134 -11.14 -7.11 -7.00
C ALA A 134 -11.84 -7.46 -5.70
N VAL A 135 -11.07 -7.82 -4.70
CA VAL A 135 -11.57 -7.99 -3.34
C VAL A 135 -11.30 -6.70 -2.60
N LEU A 136 -12.35 -6.14 -2.00
CA LEU A 136 -12.25 -4.93 -1.19
C LEU A 136 -12.01 -5.34 0.25
N MET A 137 -10.96 -4.80 0.87
CA MET A 137 -10.63 -5.11 2.25
C MET A 137 -10.56 -3.83 3.06
N SER A 138 -10.97 -3.91 4.30
CA SER A 138 -11.02 -2.76 5.21
C SER A 138 -10.41 -3.09 6.56
N LEU A 139 -9.89 -2.06 7.20
CA LEU A 139 -9.34 -2.15 8.55
C LEU A 139 -9.80 -0.95 9.35
N SER A 140 -10.27 -1.19 10.58
CA SER A 140 -10.52 -0.11 11.53
C SER A 140 -9.28 0.10 12.37
N LEU A 141 -8.81 1.34 12.44
CA LEU A 141 -7.68 1.70 13.27
C LEU A 141 -8.19 2.15 14.63
N ASN A 142 -7.87 1.39 15.68
CA ASN A 142 -8.23 1.74 17.04
C ASN A 142 -7.03 2.42 17.68
N HIS A 143 -7.09 3.73 17.74
CA HIS A 143 -6.06 4.48 18.41
C HIS A 143 -6.27 4.43 19.93
N SER A 144 -5.23 4.76 20.65
CA SER A 144 -5.23 4.61 22.11
C SER A 144 -6.32 5.39 22.83
N ASP A 145 -6.82 6.43 22.20
CA ASP A 145 -7.89 7.21 22.78
C ASP A 145 -9.24 6.52 22.72
N ASP A 146 -9.36 5.46 21.94
CA ASP A 146 -10.63 4.78 21.75
C ASP A 146 -11.06 3.98 22.93
N HIS A 147 -10.16 3.76 23.89
CA HIS A 147 -10.50 2.91 25.00
C HIS A 147 -10.31 3.60 26.31
N LEU A 148 -10.81 4.59 26.45
CA LEU A 148 -10.72 5.30 27.71
C LEU A 148 -11.38 4.71 28.90
#